data_c9d1030069845cb5137e353103aa96ff
#
_entry.id   c9d1030069845cb5137e353103aa96ff
#
_cell.length_a   1.000
_cell.length_b   1.000
_cell.length_c   1.000
_cell.angle_alpha   90.00
_cell.angle_beta   90.00
_cell.angle_gamma   90.00
#
_symmetry.space_group_name_H-M   'P 1'
#
loop_
_entity.id
_entity.type
_entity.pdbx_description
1 polymer ?
#
loop_
_entity_poly.entity_id
_entity_poly.type
_entity_poly.pdbx_seq_one_letter_code
_entity_poly.pdbx_strand_id
1 'polypeptide(L)'
;MAPPHKQGGMATIWFARERKTGRACIIKTPRRGTTMDNVYLDKLMLEASYLKRLKHTGIVKYLDNFYYKGEFHLVIEYLHGETLMASSPRTPYQEQQVINWACQLLDALSYIHQAGVIHRDINPKNIMLSSDGTVKLIDFGTAKNLNGSGKDKISHDPFTKITNKGFDIPELFIGGDCDQRCDLFGLAQTCIYLLTLKQPNEICLDLFKSNWPRSYAEATAVANYLISRGISKRTAKCLAQVILFSPDHRFADAHAFRAALSSADGYPVKSGEVKSRK
;
A
#
# COMPACT_ATOMS: atom_id res chain seq x y z
N MET A 1 23.82 7.96 -22.26
CA MET A 1 22.58 7.88 -21.41
C MET A 1 22.68 9.00 -20.38
N ALA A 2 21.57 9.68 -20.12
CA ALA A 2 21.52 10.59 -18.97
C ALA A 2 21.73 9.80 -17.66
N PRO A 3 22.25 10.42 -16.56
CA PRO A 3 22.36 9.75 -15.29
C PRO A 3 20.97 9.28 -14.80
N PRO A 4 20.88 8.20 -14.00
CA PRO A 4 19.60 7.74 -13.46
C PRO A 4 18.94 8.83 -12.63
N HIS A 5 17.63 9.02 -12.78
CA HIS A 5 16.91 10.04 -12.04
C HIS A 5 16.87 9.73 -10.53
N LYS A 6 16.78 8.44 -10.17
CA LYS A 6 16.79 7.96 -8.78
C LYS A 6 17.16 6.48 -8.71
N GLN A 7 17.97 6.10 -7.72
CA GLN A 7 18.12 4.71 -7.32
C GLN A 7 17.01 4.37 -6.31
N GLY A 8 16.06 3.53 -6.70
CA GLY A 8 15.08 2.93 -5.80
C GLY A 8 15.66 1.72 -5.05
N GLY A 9 14.90 1.16 -4.11
CA GLY A 9 15.33 -0.02 -3.33
C GLY A 9 15.60 -1.25 -4.20
N MET A 10 14.78 -1.49 -5.25
CA MET A 10 14.81 -2.70 -6.09
C MET A 10 15.09 -2.41 -7.57
N ALA A 11 14.89 -1.18 -8.03
CA ALA A 11 15.06 -0.79 -9.42
C ALA A 11 15.78 0.55 -9.55
N THR A 12 16.48 0.71 -10.68
CA THR A 12 16.98 2.00 -11.13
C THR A 12 15.91 2.66 -11.99
N ILE A 13 15.61 3.92 -11.73
CA ILE A 13 14.52 4.69 -12.34
C ILE A 13 15.11 5.74 -13.26
N TRP A 14 14.65 5.74 -14.52
CA TRP A 14 15.07 6.64 -15.56
C TRP A 14 13.89 7.46 -16.06
N PHE A 15 14.05 8.77 -16.14
CA PHE A 15 13.13 9.61 -16.89
C PHE A 15 13.47 9.54 -18.39
N ALA A 16 12.45 9.35 -19.23
CA ALA A 16 12.61 9.24 -20.67
C ALA A 16 11.46 9.92 -21.42
N ARG A 17 11.67 10.13 -22.73
CA ARG A 17 10.63 10.56 -23.67
C ARG A 17 10.57 9.61 -24.85
N GLU A 18 9.37 9.17 -25.19
CA GLU A 18 9.11 8.40 -26.40
C GLU A 18 9.41 9.25 -27.62
N ARG A 19 10.29 8.78 -28.52
CA ARG A 19 10.72 9.57 -29.68
C ARG A 19 9.60 9.91 -30.66
N LYS A 20 8.63 9.00 -30.84
CA LYS A 20 7.54 9.17 -31.82
C LYS A 20 6.50 10.19 -31.38
N THR A 21 6.14 10.18 -30.12
CA THR A 21 5.01 10.96 -29.58
C THR A 21 5.44 12.13 -28.69
N GLY A 22 6.71 12.16 -28.26
CA GLY A 22 7.21 13.12 -27.26
C GLY A 22 6.71 12.85 -25.84
N ARG A 23 5.92 11.77 -25.61
CA ARG A 23 5.35 11.43 -24.32
C ARG A 23 6.44 11.16 -23.30
N ALA A 24 6.31 11.79 -22.12
CA ALA A 24 7.13 11.49 -20.97
C ALA A 24 6.78 10.11 -20.39
N CYS A 25 7.79 9.34 -20.02
CA CYS A 25 7.65 8.02 -19.41
C CYS A 25 8.74 7.78 -18.38
N ILE A 26 8.52 6.78 -17.54
CA ILE A 26 9.51 6.21 -16.62
C ILE A 26 9.95 4.86 -17.18
N ILE A 27 11.25 4.63 -17.19
CA ILE A 27 11.84 3.31 -17.46
C ILE A 27 12.40 2.79 -16.13
N LYS A 28 12.01 1.59 -15.73
CA LYS A 28 12.56 0.87 -14.59
C LYS A 28 13.47 -0.25 -15.12
N THR A 29 14.68 -0.35 -14.58
CA THR A 29 15.61 -1.46 -14.83
C THR A 29 15.94 -2.16 -13.50
N PRO A 30 16.24 -3.47 -13.48
CA PRO A 30 16.63 -4.15 -12.24
C PRO A 30 17.87 -3.48 -11.67
N ARG A 31 17.93 -3.36 -10.34
CA ARG A 31 19.17 -2.94 -9.68
C ARG A 31 20.22 -4.00 -9.88
N ARG A 32 21.47 -3.59 -10.11
CA ARG A 32 22.63 -4.47 -10.40
C ARG A 32 23.73 -4.27 -9.36
N GLY A 33 24.63 -5.26 -9.29
CA GLY A 33 25.81 -5.22 -8.45
C GLY A 33 25.56 -5.69 -7.01
N THR A 34 24.53 -6.50 -6.80
CA THR A 34 24.20 -7.11 -5.51
C THR A 34 24.00 -8.62 -5.66
N THR A 35 24.04 -9.35 -4.56
CA THR A 35 23.66 -10.78 -4.52
C THR A 35 22.19 -11.03 -4.85
N MET A 36 21.40 -9.95 -5.04
CA MET A 36 19.95 -9.94 -5.22
C MET A 36 19.52 -9.64 -6.66
N ASP A 37 20.44 -9.58 -7.61
CA ASP A 37 20.16 -9.15 -8.98
C ASP A 37 19.02 -9.95 -9.64
N ASN A 38 18.99 -11.28 -9.46
CA ASN A 38 17.91 -12.12 -9.98
C ASN A 38 16.56 -11.83 -9.31
N VAL A 39 16.55 -11.60 -8.00
CA VAL A 39 15.32 -11.26 -7.26
C VAL A 39 14.74 -9.93 -7.74
N TYR A 40 15.59 -8.94 -7.99
CA TYR A 40 15.14 -7.63 -8.52
C TYR A 40 14.61 -7.75 -9.94
N LEU A 41 15.22 -8.60 -10.78
CA LEU A 41 14.71 -8.90 -12.11
C LEU A 41 13.33 -9.57 -12.03
N ASP A 42 13.20 -10.63 -11.22
CA ASP A 42 11.94 -11.37 -11.06
C ASP A 42 10.80 -10.45 -10.57
N LYS A 43 11.07 -9.59 -9.59
CA LYS A 43 10.10 -8.60 -9.10
C LYS A 43 9.69 -7.60 -10.17
N LEU A 44 10.62 -7.11 -10.98
CA LEU A 44 10.32 -6.18 -12.05
C LEU A 44 9.53 -6.83 -13.19
N MET A 45 9.83 -8.09 -13.53
CA MET A 45 9.06 -8.88 -14.49
C MET A 45 7.64 -9.17 -13.96
N LEU A 46 7.51 -9.47 -12.68
CA LEU A 46 6.23 -9.65 -12.02
C LEU A 46 5.40 -8.37 -12.06
N GLU A 47 5.97 -7.23 -11.71
CA GLU A 47 5.34 -5.91 -11.82
C GLU A 47 4.83 -5.66 -13.24
N ALA A 48 5.67 -5.89 -14.26
CA ALA A 48 5.28 -5.73 -15.66
C ALA A 48 4.10 -6.64 -16.02
N SER A 49 4.08 -7.89 -15.55
CA SER A 49 3.02 -8.86 -15.83
C SER A 49 1.66 -8.43 -15.25
N TYR A 50 1.65 -7.85 -14.05
CA TYR A 50 0.44 -7.31 -13.43
C TYR A 50 -0.01 -6.03 -14.13
N LEU A 51 0.86 -5.04 -14.31
CA LEU A 51 0.51 -3.76 -14.91
C LEU A 51 0.02 -3.88 -16.37
N LYS A 52 0.50 -4.88 -17.12
CA LYS A 52 0.05 -5.14 -18.50
C LYS A 52 -1.44 -5.46 -18.57
N ARG A 53 -1.99 -6.13 -17.59
CA ARG A 53 -3.40 -6.58 -17.54
C ARG A 53 -4.31 -5.72 -16.66
N LEU A 54 -3.75 -5.00 -15.66
CA LEU A 54 -4.52 -4.12 -14.79
C LEU A 54 -4.68 -2.74 -15.45
N LYS A 55 -5.93 -2.30 -15.62
CA LYS A 55 -6.26 -1.01 -16.25
C LYS A 55 -7.26 -0.26 -15.38
N HIS A 56 -6.77 0.63 -14.53
CA HIS A 56 -7.59 1.43 -13.64
C HIS A 56 -6.97 2.82 -13.46
N THR A 57 -7.78 3.85 -13.28
CA THR A 57 -7.32 5.24 -13.11
C THR A 57 -6.44 5.44 -11.88
N GLY A 58 -6.68 4.69 -10.79
CA GLY A 58 -5.89 4.67 -9.57
C GLY A 58 -4.65 3.77 -9.61
N ILE A 59 -4.26 3.26 -10.79
CA ILE A 59 -3.06 2.43 -10.98
C ILE A 59 -2.19 3.05 -12.04
N VAL A 60 -0.87 3.03 -11.85
CA VAL A 60 0.09 3.49 -12.86
C VAL A 60 -0.06 2.70 -14.15
N LYS A 61 -0.08 3.41 -15.30
CA LYS A 61 -0.31 2.79 -16.59
C LYS A 61 0.95 2.12 -17.12
N TYR A 62 0.85 0.83 -17.46
CA TYR A 62 1.83 0.15 -18.29
C TYR A 62 1.84 0.76 -19.69
N LEU A 63 3.04 1.00 -20.22
CA LEU A 63 3.23 1.47 -21.61
C LEU A 63 3.86 0.40 -22.47
N ASP A 64 5.00 -0.18 -22.02
CA ASP A 64 5.76 -1.18 -22.77
C ASP A 64 6.72 -1.95 -21.88
N ASN A 65 7.34 -3.00 -22.40
CA ASN A 65 8.54 -3.61 -21.85
C ASN A 65 9.41 -4.16 -22.99
N PHE A 66 10.71 -4.16 -22.81
CA PHE A 66 11.65 -4.66 -23.79
C PHE A 66 12.97 -5.13 -23.16
N TYR A 67 13.75 -5.89 -23.93
CA TYR A 67 15.13 -6.21 -23.59
C TYR A 67 16.07 -5.34 -24.41
N TYR A 68 17.05 -4.74 -23.74
CA TYR A 68 18.14 -4.03 -24.39
C TYR A 68 19.47 -4.44 -23.78
N LYS A 69 20.43 -4.90 -24.60
CA LYS A 69 21.73 -5.45 -24.16
C LYS A 69 21.60 -6.53 -23.08
N GLY A 70 20.59 -7.40 -23.21
CA GLY A 70 20.31 -8.49 -22.27
C GLY A 70 19.64 -8.05 -20.97
N GLU A 71 19.31 -6.78 -20.79
CA GLU A 71 18.66 -6.24 -19.60
C GLU A 71 17.19 -5.95 -19.84
N PHE A 72 16.32 -6.32 -18.86
CA PHE A 72 14.88 -6.08 -18.92
C PHE A 72 14.56 -4.63 -18.55
N HIS A 73 13.69 -4.01 -19.31
CA HIS A 73 13.22 -2.63 -19.14
C HIS A 73 11.70 -2.62 -19.08
N LEU A 74 11.13 -2.11 -17.98
CA LEU A 74 9.71 -1.83 -17.85
C LEU A 74 9.46 -0.34 -18.10
N VAL A 75 8.51 -0.03 -18.99
CA VAL A 75 8.11 1.35 -19.32
C VAL A 75 6.71 1.61 -18.78
N ILE A 76 6.58 2.62 -17.93
CA ILE A 76 5.31 3.07 -17.35
C ILE A 76 5.08 4.56 -17.62
N GLU A 77 3.84 5.02 -17.45
CA GLU A 77 3.53 6.45 -17.56
C GLU A 77 4.36 7.28 -16.57
N TYR A 78 4.70 8.49 -16.99
CA TYR A 78 5.23 9.50 -16.09
C TYR A 78 4.07 10.21 -15.38
N LEU A 79 4.11 10.26 -14.05
CA LEU A 79 3.14 10.97 -13.23
C LEU A 79 3.74 12.29 -12.77
N HIS A 80 3.05 13.40 -13.04
CA HIS A 80 3.42 14.73 -12.56
C HIS A 80 3.04 14.84 -11.07
N GLY A 81 4.00 14.64 -10.19
CA GLY A 81 3.78 14.65 -8.74
C GLY A 81 4.90 13.94 -7.99
N GLU A 82 4.63 13.58 -6.77
CA GLU A 82 5.57 12.89 -5.89
C GLU A 82 4.86 11.82 -5.06
N THR A 83 5.62 10.94 -4.42
CA THR A 83 5.01 9.94 -3.52
C THR A 83 4.46 10.60 -2.26
N LEU A 84 3.42 10.05 -1.65
CA LEU A 84 2.89 10.54 -0.38
C LEU A 84 3.94 10.59 0.74
N MET A 85 4.98 9.76 0.65
CA MET A 85 6.13 9.82 1.56
C MET A 85 7.02 11.05 1.29
N ALA A 86 7.25 11.40 0.02
CA ALA A 86 8.08 12.54 -0.36
C ALA A 86 7.36 13.87 -0.17
N SER A 87 6.03 13.88 -0.42
CA SER A 87 5.17 15.05 -0.22
C SER A 87 4.83 15.31 1.24
N SER A 88 5.35 14.47 2.17
CA SER A 88 5.04 14.59 3.61
C SER A 88 5.33 16.01 4.10
N PRO A 89 4.28 16.76 4.47
CA PRO A 89 4.42 18.15 4.90
C PRO A 89 5.03 18.22 6.31
N ARG A 90 5.35 19.44 6.76
CA ARG A 90 5.76 19.66 8.15
C ARG A 90 4.61 19.52 9.16
N THR A 91 3.37 19.55 8.68
CA THR A 91 2.14 19.39 9.47
C THR A 91 1.27 18.28 8.88
N PRO A 92 0.48 17.56 9.68
CA PRO A 92 -0.45 16.54 9.18
C PRO A 92 -1.40 17.09 8.11
N TYR A 93 -1.80 16.21 7.19
CA TYR A 93 -2.83 16.54 6.21
C TYR A 93 -4.21 16.66 6.87
N GLN A 94 -5.09 17.44 6.27
CA GLN A 94 -6.47 17.54 6.71
C GLN A 94 -7.21 16.20 6.53
N GLU A 95 -8.06 15.85 7.48
CA GLU A 95 -8.79 14.59 7.50
C GLU A 95 -9.57 14.35 6.20
N GLN A 96 -10.32 15.35 5.71
CA GLN A 96 -11.11 15.21 4.50
C GLN A 96 -10.26 14.90 3.27
N GLN A 97 -9.06 15.45 3.19
CA GLN A 97 -8.13 15.18 2.10
C GLN A 97 -7.62 13.74 2.15
N VAL A 98 -7.25 13.24 3.32
CA VAL A 98 -6.80 11.85 3.50
C VAL A 98 -7.94 10.87 3.21
N ILE A 99 -9.17 11.16 3.62
CA ILE A 99 -10.36 10.34 3.30
C ILE A 99 -10.58 10.29 1.79
N ASN A 100 -10.48 11.41 1.09
CA ASN A 100 -10.66 11.47 -0.36
C ASN A 100 -9.62 10.58 -1.08
N TRP A 101 -8.35 10.63 -0.67
CA TRP A 101 -7.31 9.75 -1.21
C TRP A 101 -7.55 8.29 -0.85
N ALA A 102 -7.95 8.01 0.39
CA ALA A 102 -8.29 6.65 0.81
C ALA A 102 -9.42 6.06 -0.03
N CYS A 103 -10.47 6.84 -0.33
CA CYS A 103 -11.58 6.39 -1.20
C CYS A 103 -11.10 6.07 -2.62
N GLN A 104 -10.24 6.90 -3.23
CA GLN A 104 -9.66 6.62 -4.55
C GLN A 104 -8.82 5.33 -4.55
N LEU A 105 -8.03 5.12 -3.49
CA LEU A 105 -7.22 3.91 -3.34
C LEU A 105 -8.08 2.67 -3.08
N LEU A 106 -9.17 2.79 -2.30
CA LEU A 106 -10.12 1.71 -2.07
C LEU A 106 -10.84 1.28 -3.35
N ASP A 107 -11.13 2.22 -4.27
CA ASP A 107 -11.65 1.89 -5.60
C ASP A 107 -10.62 1.09 -6.42
N ALA A 108 -9.35 1.50 -6.40
CA ALA A 108 -8.27 0.75 -7.06
C ALA A 108 -8.03 -0.63 -6.42
N LEU A 109 -8.06 -0.73 -5.09
CA LEU A 109 -7.93 -1.99 -4.36
C LEU A 109 -9.10 -2.92 -4.65
N SER A 110 -10.34 -2.42 -4.66
CA SER A 110 -11.51 -3.21 -5.05
C SER A 110 -11.35 -3.82 -6.44
N TYR A 111 -10.87 -3.03 -7.40
CA TYR A 111 -10.61 -3.49 -8.76
C TYR A 111 -9.56 -4.61 -8.82
N ILE A 112 -8.40 -4.45 -8.16
CA ILE A 112 -7.35 -5.49 -8.20
C ILE A 112 -7.75 -6.74 -7.45
N HIS A 113 -8.47 -6.61 -6.32
CA HIS A 113 -8.98 -7.75 -5.55
C HIS A 113 -10.00 -8.56 -6.34
N GLN A 114 -10.90 -7.92 -7.10
CA GLN A 114 -11.83 -8.60 -8.02
C GLN A 114 -11.08 -9.31 -9.16
N ALA A 115 -9.94 -8.78 -9.59
CA ALA A 115 -9.05 -9.45 -10.54
C ALA A 115 -8.20 -10.58 -9.90
N GLY A 116 -8.45 -10.91 -8.63
CA GLY A 116 -7.72 -11.93 -7.89
C GLY A 116 -6.29 -11.53 -7.50
N VAL A 117 -5.97 -10.24 -7.43
CA VAL A 117 -4.62 -9.73 -7.14
C VAL A 117 -4.60 -9.01 -5.79
N ILE A 118 -3.60 -9.31 -4.95
CA ILE A 118 -3.28 -8.58 -3.72
C ILE A 118 -1.97 -7.84 -3.95
N HIS A 119 -1.89 -6.57 -3.52
CA HIS A 119 -0.70 -5.72 -3.69
C HIS A 119 0.41 -6.03 -2.69
N ARG A 120 0.07 -6.23 -1.41
CA ARG A 120 0.93 -6.60 -0.27
C ARG A 120 1.98 -5.56 0.18
N ASP A 121 1.99 -4.40 -0.45
CA ASP A 121 2.94 -3.32 -0.11
C ASP A 121 2.29 -1.93 -0.24
N ILE A 122 1.08 -1.77 0.32
CA ILE A 122 0.41 -0.47 0.39
C ILE A 122 1.06 0.36 1.49
N ASN A 123 1.78 1.40 1.09
CA ASN A 123 2.44 2.35 1.99
C ASN A 123 2.67 3.70 1.27
N PRO A 124 3.01 4.80 1.98
CA PRO A 124 3.15 6.12 1.37
C PRO A 124 4.24 6.25 0.30
N LYS A 125 5.20 5.31 0.20
CA LYS A 125 6.25 5.31 -0.83
C LYS A 125 5.73 4.79 -2.17
N ASN A 126 4.69 3.92 -2.13
CA ASN A 126 4.11 3.24 -3.28
C ASN A 126 2.82 3.90 -3.79
N ILE A 127 2.51 5.09 -3.28
CA ILE A 127 1.37 5.90 -3.70
C ILE A 127 1.88 7.23 -4.21
N MET A 128 1.65 7.53 -5.48
CA MET A 128 1.91 8.84 -6.10
C MET A 128 0.72 9.77 -5.88
N LEU A 129 1.01 10.98 -5.44
CA LEU A 129 0.08 12.11 -5.43
C LEU A 129 0.40 12.97 -6.66
N SER A 130 -0.54 13.07 -7.57
CA SER A 130 -0.45 13.92 -8.75
C SER A 130 -0.81 15.36 -8.41
N SER A 131 -0.35 16.31 -9.24
CA SER A 131 -0.59 17.76 -9.05
C SER A 131 -2.08 18.15 -9.10
N ASP A 132 -2.94 17.31 -9.69
CA ASP A 132 -4.39 17.46 -9.76
C ASP A 132 -5.12 16.90 -8.51
N GLY A 133 -4.39 16.43 -7.51
CA GLY A 133 -4.94 15.86 -6.28
C GLY A 133 -5.38 14.39 -6.39
N THR A 134 -5.14 13.73 -7.52
CA THR A 134 -5.39 12.29 -7.67
C THR A 134 -4.26 11.44 -7.11
N VAL A 135 -4.57 10.23 -6.67
CA VAL A 135 -3.58 9.27 -6.16
C VAL A 135 -3.57 7.99 -6.98
N LYS A 136 -2.36 7.42 -7.18
CA LYS A 136 -2.17 6.18 -7.93
C LYS A 136 -1.19 5.24 -7.24
N LEU A 137 -1.49 3.94 -7.28
CA LEU A 137 -0.55 2.87 -6.92
C LEU A 137 0.53 2.73 -8.00
N ILE A 138 1.82 2.61 -7.62
CA ILE A 138 2.96 2.69 -8.55
C ILE A 138 3.91 1.49 -8.53
N ASP A 139 3.79 0.54 -7.65
CA ASP A 139 4.72 -0.60 -7.52
C ASP A 139 3.96 -1.90 -7.21
N PHE A 140 4.03 -2.87 -8.15
CA PHE A 140 3.41 -4.18 -8.06
C PHE A 140 4.43 -5.32 -7.93
N GLY A 141 5.69 -5.01 -7.61
CA GLY A 141 6.77 -5.99 -7.50
C GLY A 141 6.61 -6.99 -6.35
N THR A 142 5.68 -6.77 -5.44
CA THR A 142 5.32 -7.67 -4.34
C THR A 142 3.92 -8.28 -4.47
N ALA A 143 3.18 -7.94 -5.54
CA ALA A 143 1.82 -8.41 -5.73
C ALA A 143 1.74 -9.96 -5.85
N LYS A 144 0.60 -10.53 -5.45
CA LYS A 144 0.34 -11.99 -5.51
C LYS A 144 -1.03 -12.24 -6.11
N ASN A 145 -1.16 -13.35 -6.85
CA ASN A 145 -2.45 -13.84 -7.33
C ASN A 145 -3.12 -14.70 -6.24
N LEU A 146 -4.33 -14.38 -5.85
CA LEU A 146 -5.14 -15.15 -4.89
C LEU A 146 -5.51 -16.55 -5.42
N ASN A 147 -5.73 -16.67 -6.74
CA ASN A 147 -6.17 -17.90 -7.41
C ASN A 147 -4.99 -18.74 -7.94
N GLY A 148 -3.75 -18.34 -7.68
CA GLY A 148 -2.54 -19.02 -8.13
C GLY A 148 -2.29 -20.29 -7.34
N SER A 149 -2.33 -21.45 -7.99
CA SER A 149 -1.90 -22.72 -7.42
C SER A 149 -0.43 -22.67 -7.04
N GLY A 150 -0.10 -22.39 -5.77
CA GLY A 150 1.11 -22.83 -5.02
C GLY A 150 2.51 -22.61 -5.60
N LYS A 151 2.69 -22.07 -6.80
CA LYS A 151 3.99 -21.94 -7.46
C LYS A 151 4.63 -20.55 -7.38
N ASP A 152 3.96 -19.57 -6.80
CA ASP A 152 4.57 -18.27 -6.50
C ASP A 152 5.54 -18.43 -5.32
N LYS A 153 6.72 -19.00 -5.60
CA LYS A 153 7.80 -19.28 -4.63
C LYS A 153 8.37 -18.02 -3.93
N ILE A 154 7.76 -16.86 -4.13
CA ILE A 154 8.14 -15.60 -3.47
C ILE A 154 7.51 -15.47 -2.07
N SER A 155 6.77 -16.50 -1.59
CA SER A 155 6.08 -16.48 -0.28
C SER A 155 7.00 -16.39 0.95
N HIS A 156 8.30 -16.61 0.79
CA HIS A 156 9.31 -16.50 1.85
C HIS A 156 10.44 -15.52 1.46
N ASP A 157 10.11 -14.40 0.80
CA ASP A 157 11.11 -13.38 0.53
C ASP A 157 11.54 -12.71 1.86
N PRO A 158 12.76 -13.01 2.36
CA PRO A 158 13.25 -12.39 3.59
C PRO A 158 13.35 -10.86 3.50
N PHE A 159 13.22 -10.28 2.29
CA PHE A 159 13.28 -8.84 2.03
C PHE A 159 11.96 -8.12 2.23
N THR A 160 10.80 -8.81 2.18
CA THR A 160 9.53 -8.20 2.58
C THR A 160 9.59 -7.79 4.07
N LYS A 161 10.40 -8.48 4.87
CA LYS A 161 10.61 -8.16 6.30
C LYS A 161 11.50 -6.94 6.56
N ILE A 162 12.33 -6.50 5.59
CA ILE A 162 13.41 -5.52 5.88
C ILE A 162 13.09 -4.11 5.37
N THR A 163 12.16 -3.93 4.43
CA THR A 163 12.06 -2.69 3.64
C THR A 163 11.02 -1.67 4.11
N ASN A 164 10.06 -2.04 4.93
CA ASN A 164 8.94 -1.16 5.31
C ASN A 164 8.89 -0.83 6.79
N LYS A 165 10.04 -0.40 7.37
CA LYS A 165 10.09 0.05 8.78
C LYS A 165 8.88 0.94 9.09
N GLY A 166 7.99 0.45 9.98
CA GLY A 166 6.82 1.17 10.47
C GLY A 166 5.52 0.94 9.71
N PHE A 167 5.54 0.23 8.57
CA PHE A 167 4.36 -0.16 7.78
C PHE A 167 4.26 -1.68 7.61
N ASP A 168 4.77 -2.43 8.59
CA ASP A 168 4.76 -3.87 8.54
C ASP A 168 3.34 -4.42 8.68
N ILE A 169 2.99 -5.40 7.85
CA ILE A 169 1.72 -6.11 7.89
C ILE A 169 1.90 -7.35 8.76
N PRO A 170 1.06 -7.56 9.80
CA PRO A 170 1.25 -8.66 10.75
C PRO A 170 1.40 -10.02 10.10
N GLU A 171 0.53 -10.34 9.13
CA GLU A 171 0.51 -11.63 8.44
C GLU A 171 1.83 -11.90 7.70
N LEU A 172 2.36 -10.91 7.01
CA LEU A 172 3.65 -11.02 6.32
C LEU A 172 4.82 -11.11 7.30
N PHE A 173 4.72 -10.40 8.43
CA PHE A 173 5.75 -10.40 9.46
C PHE A 173 5.89 -11.78 10.13
N ILE A 174 4.76 -12.46 10.41
CA ILE A 174 4.78 -13.80 11.02
C ILE A 174 4.94 -14.93 10.00
N GLY A 175 5.03 -14.63 8.69
CA GLY A 175 5.12 -15.63 7.64
C GLY A 175 3.81 -16.36 7.35
N GLY A 176 2.68 -15.74 7.67
CA GLY A 176 1.34 -16.27 7.42
C GLY A 176 0.81 -15.94 6.02
N ASP A 177 -0.34 -16.53 5.69
CA ASP A 177 -1.05 -16.23 4.46
C ASP A 177 -1.68 -14.84 4.50
N CYS A 178 -1.58 -14.14 3.38
CA CYS A 178 -2.07 -12.79 3.19
C CYS A 178 -3.21 -12.79 2.19
N ASP A 179 -4.37 -12.30 2.58
CA ASP A 179 -5.50 -12.05 1.70
C ASP A 179 -5.69 -10.55 1.41
N GLN A 180 -6.79 -10.17 0.77
CA GLN A 180 -7.09 -8.77 0.42
C GLN A 180 -7.08 -7.81 1.62
N ARG A 181 -7.31 -8.30 2.84
CA ARG A 181 -7.34 -7.50 4.09
C ARG A 181 -5.95 -6.99 4.49
N CYS A 182 -4.88 -7.58 3.95
CA CYS A 182 -3.52 -7.06 4.08
C CYS A 182 -3.37 -5.67 3.44
N ASP A 183 -3.97 -5.46 2.26
CA ASP A 183 -3.93 -4.17 1.57
C ASP A 183 -4.74 -3.11 2.31
N LEU A 184 -5.88 -3.49 2.90
CA LEU A 184 -6.68 -2.59 3.74
C LEU A 184 -5.90 -2.14 4.96
N PHE A 185 -5.17 -3.06 5.59
CA PHE A 185 -4.29 -2.78 6.73
C PHE A 185 -3.21 -1.76 6.34
N GLY A 186 -2.48 -1.98 5.25
CA GLY A 186 -1.46 -1.05 4.75
C GLY A 186 -2.03 0.33 4.41
N LEU A 187 -3.26 0.39 3.85
CA LEU A 187 -3.94 1.65 3.59
C LEU A 187 -4.31 2.39 4.88
N ALA A 188 -4.83 1.69 5.89
CA ALA A 188 -5.15 2.31 7.17
C ALA A 188 -3.89 2.84 7.87
N GLN A 189 -2.78 2.10 7.84
CA GLN A 189 -1.48 2.58 8.33
C GLN A 189 -1.03 3.85 7.58
N THR A 190 -1.18 3.87 6.25
CA THR A 190 -0.89 5.06 5.44
C THR A 190 -1.72 6.25 5.87
N CYS A 191 -3.04 6.08 6.05
CA CYS A 191 -3.93 7.15 6.51
C CYS A 191 -3.53 7.68 7.90
N ILE A 192 -3.24 6.80 8.86
CA ILE A 192 -2.80 7.19 10.21
C ILE A 192 -1.50 8.01 10.12
N TYR A 193 -0.53 7.57 9.31
CA TYR A 193 0.71 8.32 9.10
C TYR A 193 0.45 9.73 8.54
N LEU A 194 -0.38 9.86 7.51
CA LEU A 194 -0.69 11.15 6.89
C LEU A 194 -1.43 12.11 7.84
N LEU A 195 -2.26 11.55 8.72
CA LEU A 195 -3.03 12.30 9.73
C LEU A 195 -2.23 12.70 10.97
N THR A 196 -1.09 12.03 11.24
CA THR A 196 -0.35 12.22 12.50
C THR A 196 1.13 12.52 12.31
N LEU A 197 1.68 12.23 11.14
CA LEU A 197 3.12 12.16 10.81
C LEU A 197 3.92 11.22 11.72
N LYS A 198 3.23 10.37 12.48
CA LYS A 198 3.82 9.27 13.25
C LYS A 198 3.54 7.93 12.58
N GLN A 199 4.51 7.04 12.62
CA GLN A 199 4.30 5.68 12.14
C GLN A 199 3.33 4.95 13.08
N PRO A 200 2.38 4.16 12.55
CA PRO A 200 1.37 3.49 13.37
C PRO A 200 1.94 2.57 14.44
N ASN A 201 3.04 1.85 14.16
CA ASN A 201 3.72 1.03 15.15
C ASN A 201 4.32 1.84 16.31
N GLU A 202 4.82 3.06 16.06
CA GLU A 202 5.30 3.95 17.14
C GLU A 202 4.16 4.33 18.07
N ILE A 203 2.98 4.64 17.53
CA ILE A 203 1.77 4.92 18.32
C ILE A 203 1.41 3.71 19.18
N CYS A 204 1.39 2.52 18.60
CA CYS A 204 1.05 1.29 19.30
C CYS A 204 2.09 0.93 20.38
N LEU A 205 3.39 1.11 20.09
CA LEU A 205 4.47 0.91 21.06
C LEU A 205 4.37 1.87 22.25
N ASP A 206 4.02 3.13 22.00
CA ASP A 206 3.81 4.13 23.05
C ASP A 206 2.62 3.77 23.95
N LEU A 207 1.50 3.30 23.34
CA LEU A 207 0.25 3.03 24.06
C LEU A 207 0.26 1.71 24.85
N PHE A 208 0.80 0.62 24.28
CA PHE A 208 0.67 -0.72 24.85
C PHE A 208 1.87 -1.66 24.62
N LYS A 209 3.04 -1.14 24.22
CA LYS A 209 4.30 -1.90 24.06
C LYS A 209 4.23 -3.05 23.03
N SER A 210 3.34 -2.94 22.03
CA SER A 210 3.20 -3.87 20.92
C SER A 210 3.19 -3.12 19.59
N ASN A 211 3.61 -3.75 18.48
CA ASN A 211 3.59 -3.13 17.15
C ASN A 211 2.18 -2.94 16.59
N TRP A 212 1.21 -3.74 17.07
CA TRP A 212 -0.16 -3.76 16.54
C TRP A 212 -1.17 -4.00 17.67
N PRO A 213 -2.40 -3.44 17.57
CA PRO A 213 -3.47 -3.73 18.51
C PRO A 213 -3.93 -5.18 18.36
N ARG A 214 -3.99 -5.91 19.47
CA ARG A 214 -4.41 -7.32 19.51
C ARG A 214 -5.84 -7.50 20.01
N SER A 215 -6.42 -6.46 20.57
CA SER A 215 -7.76 -6.46 21.13
C SER A 215 -8.55 -5.20 20.74
N TYR A 216 -9.87 -5.27 20.86
CA TYR A 216 -10.72 -4.10 20.67
C TYR A 216 -10.43 -2.98 21.68
N ALA A 217 -9.96 -3.31 22.90
CA ALA A 217 -9.57 -2.32 23.90
C ALA A 217 -8.33 -1.54 23.42
N GLU A 218 -7.34 -2.22 22.87
CA GLU A 218 -6.14 -1.58 22.29
C GLU A 218 -6.48 -0.77 21.05
N ALA A 219 -7.35 -1.29 20.17
CA ALA A 219 -7.85 -0.52 19.01
C ALA A 219 -8.60 0.74 19.49
N THR A 220 -9.38 0.66 20.58
CA THR A 220 -10.05 1.83 21.17
C THR A 220 -9.03 2.84 21.70
N ALA A 221 -7.92 2.41 22.28
CA ALA A 221 -6.85 3.30 22.71
C ALA A 221 -6.22 4.04 21.53
N VAL A 222 -5.98 3.36 20.38
CA VAL A 222 -5.53 4.02 19.14
C VAL A 222 -6.58 5.02 18.65
N ALA A 223 -7.86 4.64 18.62
CA ALA A 223 -8.93 5.57 18.21
C ALA A 223 -8.97 6.82 19.08
N ASN A 224 -8.86 6.67 20.42
CA ASN A 224 -8.83 7.80 21.35
C ASN A 224 -7.59 8.68 21.14
N TYR A 225 -6.43 8.10 20.85
CA TYR A 225 -5.24 8.85 20.46
C TYR A 225 -5.50 9.69 19.20
N LEU A 226 -6.10 9.10 18.16
CA LEU A 226 -6.42 9.82 16.91
C LEU A 226 -7.43 10.95 17.17
N ILE A 227 -8.47 10.71 17.99
CA ILE A 227 -9.44 11.72 18.39
C ILE A 227 -8.78 12.87 19.14
N SER A 228 -7.84 12.61 20.03
CA SER A 228 -7.07 13.65 20.74
C SER A 228 -6.21 14.51 19.81
N ARG A 229 -5.97 14.06 18.58
CA ARG A 229 -5.30 14.81 17.51
C ARG A 229 -6.27 15.58 16.60
N GLY A 230 -7.55 15.63 16.94
CA GLY A 230 -8.57 16.34 16.18
C GLY A 230 -9.22 15.54 15.05
N ILE A 231 -8.93 14.24 14.95
CA ILE A 231 -9.54 13.37 13.94
C ILE A 231 -10.93 12.97 14.41
N SER A 232 -11.91 12.99 13.49
CA SER A 232 -13.29 12.64 13.80
C SER A 232 -13.40 11.24 14.41
N LYS A 233 -14.35 11.07 15.32
CA LYS A 233 -14.60 9.79 16.02
C LYS A 233 -14.84 8.63 15.04
N ARG A 234 -15.51 8.92 13.92
CA ARG A 234 -15.78 7.93 12.87
C ARG A 234 -14.49 7.44 12.21
N THR A 235 -13.71 8.34 11.64
CA THR A 235 -12.45 8.02 10.96
C THR A 235 -11.48 7.32 11.90
N ALA A 236 -11.34 7.83 13.12
CA ALA A 236 -10.48 7.23 14.15
C ALA A 236 -10.86 5.78 14.45
N LYS A 237 -12.16 5.49 14.66
CA LYS A 237 -12.64 4.12 14.91
C LYS A 237 -12.47 3.21 13.71
N CYS A 238 -12.78 3.68 12.48
CA CYS A 238 -12.59 2.90 11.27
C CYS A 238 -11.13 2.51 11.08
N LEU A 239 -10.20 3.46 11.18
CA LEU A 239 -8.78 3.21 11.01
C LEU A 239 -8.24 2.26 12.10
N ALA A 240 -8.62 2.48 13.35
CA ALA A 240 -8.20 1.62 14.47
C ALA A 240 -8.71 0.18 14.34
N GLN A 241 -9.90 -0.04 13.79
CA GLN A 241 -10.43 -1.37 13.53
C GLN A 241 -9.61 -2.10 12.45
N VAL A 242 -9.25 -1.41 11.36
CA VAL A 242 -8.53 -2.03 10.23
C VAL A 242 -7.11 -2.44 10.61
N ILE A 243 -6.46 -1.75 11.56
CA ILE A 243 -5.10 -2.10 12.00
C ILE A 243 -5.05 -3.15 13.13
N LEU A 244 -6.18 -3.81 13.44
CA LEU A 244 -6.17 -4.96 14.34
C LEU A 244 -5.28 -6.08 13.82
N PHE A 245 -4.56 -6.76 14.73
CA PHE A 245 -3.65 -7.85 14.39
C PHE A 245 -4.35 -8.97 13.60
N SER A 246 -5.51 -9.43 14.09
CA SER A 246 -6.28 -10.47 13.42
C SER A 246 -7.07 -9.91 12.23
N PRO A 247 -6.89 -10.45 11.01
CA PRO A 247 -7.67 -10.05 9.84
C PRO A 247 -9.19 -10.21 10.01
N ASP A 248 -9.63 -11.19 10.80
CA ASP A 248 -11.07 -11.47 11.01
C ASP A 248 -11.82 -10.36 11.75
N HIS A 249 -11.09 -9.47 12.40
CA HIS A 249 -11.65 -8.31 13.08
C HIS A 249 -11.67 -7.04 12.20
N ARG A 250 -11.06 -7.09 11.00
CA ARG A 250 -11.02 -5.98 10.04
C ARG A 250 -12.27 -5.96 9.16
N PHE A 251 -12.40 -4.97 8.28
CA PHE A 251 -13.40 -5.01 7.22
C PHE A 251 -13.11 -6.16 6.24
N ALA A 252 -14.16 -6.78 5.72
CA ALA A 252 -14.04 -7.93 4.84
C ALA A 252 -13.37 -7.58 3.49
N ASP A 253 -13.65 -6.38 2.98
CA ASP A 253 -13.18 -5.93 1.68
C ASP A 253 -13.07 -4.40 1.59
N ALA A 254 -12.57 -3.92 0.45
CA ALA A 254 -12.39 -2.50 0.18
C ALA A 254 -13.71 -1.73 0.14
N HIS A 255 -14.80 -2.36 -0.31
CA HIS A 255 -16.12 -1.74 -0.37
C HIS A 255 -16.66 -1.47 1.05
N ALA A 256 -16.59 -2.45 1.95
CA ALA A 256 -17.02 -2.31 3.33
C ALA A 256 -16.22 -1.21 4.07
N PHE A 257 -14.89 -1.16 3.86
CA PHE A 257 -14.05 -0.12 4.45
C PHE A 257 -14.39 1.27 3.88
N ARG A 258 -14.59 1.39 2.56
CA ARG A 258 -14.99 2.64 1.92
C ARG A 258 -16.33 3.15 2.44
N ALA A 259 -17.33 2.28 2.55
CA ALA A 259 -18.65 2.63 3.08
C ALA A 259 -18.54 3.16 4.52
N ALA A 260 -17.74 2.52 5.38
CA ALA A 260 -17.52 2.97 6.75
C ALA A 260 -16.84 4.33 6.85
N LEU A 261 -15.90 4.66 5.95
CA LEU A 261 -15.27 5.97 5.90
C LEU A 261 -16.20 7.07 5.38
N SER A 262 -17.10 6.74 4.43
CA SER A 262 -17.91 7.71 3.70
C SER A 262 -19.33 7.94 4.29
N SER A 263 -19.82 7.05 5.18
CA SER A 263 -21.19 7.14 5.71
C SER A 263 -21.38 8.40 6.58
N ALA A 264 -22.50 9.10 6.40
CA ALA A 264 -22.88 10.22 7.25
C ALA A 264 -23.29 9.76 8.66
N ASP A 265 -23.83 8.54 8.77
CA ASP A 265 -24.31 7.92 10.02
C ASP A 265 -23.21 7.08 10.67
N GLY A 266 -23.08 7.21 12.00
CA GLY A 266 -22.05 6.50 12.77
C GLY A 266 -22.17 4.97 12.57
N TYR A 267 -21.04 4.33 12.25
CA TYR A 267 -20.92 2.89 12.06
C TYR A 267 -21.32 2.12 13.33
N PRO A 268 -22.24 1.14 13.26
CA PRO A 268 -22.55 0.29 14.40
C PRO A 268 -21.34 -0.63 14.68
N VAL A 269 -20.63 -0.36 15.76
CA VAL A 269 -19.64 -1.29 16.32
C VAL A 269 -20.39 -2.58 16.67
N LYS A 270 -20.17 -3.67 15.94
CA LYS A 270 -20.62 -4.99 16.40
C LYS A 270 -19.90 -5.26 17.73
N SER A 271 -20.61 -5.07 18.83
CA SER A 271 -20.23 -5.61 20.12
C SER A 271 -20.20 -7.13 19.97
N GLY A 272 -18.98 -7.69 19.87
CA GLY A 272 -18.82 -9.15 19.83
C GLY A 272 -19.28 -9.75 21.14
N GLU A 273 -20.45 -10.35 21.17
CA GLU A 273 -20.82 -11.30 22.20
C GLU A 273 -19.84 -12.46 22.15
N VAL A 274 -18.94 -12.48 23.11
CA VAL A 274 -18.11 -13.63 23.43
C VAL A 274 -19.08 -14.71 23.96
N LYS A 275 -19.60 -15.56 23.09
CA LYS A 275 -20.22 -16.82 23.54
C LYS A 275 -19.09 -17.70 24.07
N SER A 276 -18.94 -17.69 25.38
CA SER A 276 -18.17 -18.69 26.13
C SER A 276 -18.77 -20.06 25.82
N ARG A 277 -18.07 -20.87 25.03
CA ARG A 277 -18.36 -22.31 24.99
C ARG A 277 -17.82 -22.93 26.29
N LYS A 278 -18.77 -23.43 27.06
CA LYS A 278 -18.50 -24.38 28.16
C LYS A 278 -17.94 -25.68 27.61
#